data_add213b27f096d4f4a85d99c26b2fd95
#
_entry.id   add213b27f096d4f4a85d99c26b2fd95
#
_cell.length_a   1.000
_cell.length_b   1.000
_cell.length_c   1.000
_cell.angle_alpha   90.00
_cell.angle_beta   90.00
_cell.angle_gamma   90.00
#
_symmetry.space_group_name_H-M   'P 1'
#
loop_
_entity.id
_entity.type
_entity.pdbx_description
1 polymer ?
#
loop_
_entity_poly.entity_id
_entity_poly.type
_entity_poly.pdbx_seq_one_letter_code
_entity_poly.pdbx_strand_id
1 'polypeptide(L)'
;MFTTASAHGHRADLPPPPPAPVDPDLGPELAPGERPESQAPALLAIALGGGLGAVIRYGATVLWPTPDGSFPWTILVVNVVGCAAMGVLMALLTEVWPEAPRLTRPFLGTGVLGGFTTFSTYAVDVQTLFDGGSPGRALGTLSLTVAAALAAVSGASWLTRSAVRLGRAEGSLA
;
A
#
# COMPACT_ATOMS: atom_id res chain seq x y z
N MET A 1 -51.79 -47.09 33.51
CA MET A 1 -51.19 -46.07 34.37
C MET A 1 -49.72 -45.99 33.94
N PHE A 2 -49.39 -45.22 32.89
CA PHE A 2 -48.05 -45.10 32.34
C PHE A 2 -47.52 -43.70 32.68
N THR A 3 -46.51 -43.66 33.54
CA THR A 3 -45.83 -42.41 33.94
C THR A 3 -44.79 -42.07 32.90
N THR A 4 -45.02 -40.95 32.19
CA THR A 4 -44.02 -40.35 31.24
C THR A 4 -42.99 -39.59 32.07
N ALA A 5 -41.78 -40.12 32.17
CA ALA A 5 -40.62 -39.43 32.73
C ALA A 5 -40.16 -38.33 31.74
N SER A 6 -40.28 -37.09 32.20
CA SER A 6 -39.79 -35.90 31.50
C SER A 6 -38.26 -35.86 31.57
N ALA A 7 -37.58 -36.12 30.47
CA ALA A 7 -36.14 -35.95 30.34
C ALA A 7 -35.82 -34.46 30.04
N HIS A 8 -35.87 -33.62 31.10
CA HIS A 8 -35.26 -32.30 31.11
C HIS A 8 -33.87 -32.44 31.76
N GLY A 9 -32.89 -32.73 30.96
CA GLY A 9 -31.55 -32.94 31.44
C GLY A 9 -30.49 -32.36 30.51
N HIS A 10 -29.85 -31.32 30.99
CA HIS A 10 -28.42 -31.06 30.72
C HIS A 10 -28.02 -30.65 29.31
N ARG A 11 -28.44 -29.46 28.89
CA ARG A 11 -27.83 -28.74 27.73
C ARG A 11 -27.10 -27.45 28.12
N ALA A 12 -26.85 -27.23 29.42
CA ALA A 12 -26.41 -25.93 29.93
C ALA A 12 -24.88 -25.77 30.12
N ASP A 13 -24.08 -26.82 29.99
CA ASP A 13 -22.68 -26.80 30.42
C ASP A 13 -21.65 -27.11 29.30
N LEU A 14 -22.02 -27.00 28.05
CA LEU A 14 -21.00 -27.07 27.00
C LEU A 14 -20.34 -25.69 26.87
N PRO A 15 -18.99 -25.62 26.95
CA PRO A 15 -18.28 -24.36 26.67
C PRO A 15 -18.67 -23.86 25.25
N PRO A 16 -18.70 -22.52 25.05
CA PRO A 16 -19.00 -22.00 23.75
C PRO A 16 -17.99 -22.57 22.71
N PRO A 17 -18.45 -22.89 21.51
CA PRO A 17 -17.55 -23.40 20.48
C PRO A 17 -16.41 -22.39 20.26
N PRO A 18 -15.19 -22.88 19.97
CA PRO A 18 -14.08 -22.00 19.63
C PRO A 18 -14.48 -21.08 18.46
N PRO A 19 -14.01 -19.82 18.45
CA PRO A 19 -14.29 -18.91 17.33
C PRO A 19 -13.85 -19.57 16.03
N ALA A 20 -14.70 -19.49 15.01
CA ALA A 20 -14.38 -20.01 13.69
C ALA A 20 -13.06 -19.38 13.19
N PRO A 21 -12.20 -20.14 12.48
CA PRO A 21 -11.02 -19.56 11.87
C PRO A 21 -11.45 -18.36 11.00
N VAL A 22 -10.93 -17.18 11.31
CA VAL A 22 -11.17 -15.98 10.52
C VAL A 22 -10.40 -16.17 9.21
N ASP A 23 -11.11 -16.43 8.13
CA ASP A 23 -10.53 -16.44 6.80
C ASP A 23 -10.19 -14.97 6.45
N PRO A 24 -8.91 -14.62 6.24
CA PRO A 24 -8.51 -13.25 5.94
C PRO A 24 -9.10 -12.73 4.61
N ASP A 25 -9.57 -13.63 3.73
CA ASP A 25 -10.20 -13.29 2.45
C ASP A 25 -11.72 -13.05 2.58
N LEU A 26 -12.33 -13.49 3.67
CA LEU A 26 -13.68 -13.14 4.05
C LEU A 26 -13.59 -11.89 4.92
N GLY A 27 -13.94 -10.74 4.39
CA GLY A 27 -14.01 -9.49 5.16
C GLY A 27 -14.77 -9.67 6.50
N PRO A 28 -14.74 -8.69 7.41
CA PRO A 28 -15.33 -8.81 8.73
C PRO A 28 -16.77 -9.30 8.62
N GLU A 29 -17.07 -10.39 9.35
CA GLU A 29 -18.43 -10.95 9.42
C GLU A 29 -19.37 -9.86 9.92
N LEU A 30 -20.23 -9.38 9.04
CA LEU A 30 -21.17 -8.29 9.32
C LEU A 30 -22.21 -8.79 10.33
N ALA A 31 -22.48 -8.01 11.36
CA ALA A 31 -23.57 -8.30 12.27
C ALA A 31 -24.89 -8.39 11.52
N PRO A 32 -25.87 -9.23 11.96
CA PRO A 32 -27.15 -9.37 11.29
C PRO A 32 -27.86 -8.01 11.17
N GLY A 33 -28.01 -7.52 9.94
CA GLY A 33 -28.64 -6.22 9.63
C GLY A 33 -27.67 -5.10 9.20
N GLU A 34 -26.35 -5.28 9.32
CA GLU A 34 -25.38 -4.34 8.76
C GLU A 34 -25.28 -4.53 7.25
N ARG A 35 -25.52 -3.46 6.51
CA ARG A 35 -25.28 -3.43 5.06
C ARG A 35 -23.78 -3.15 4.84
N PRO A 36 -23.09 -3.92 3.99
CA PRO A 36 -21.71 -3.60 3.66
C PRO A 36 -21.65 -2.18 3.07
N GLU A 37 -20.79 -1.32 3.64
CA GLU A 37 -20.53 -0.02 3.03
C GLU A 37 -20.06 -0.24 1.58
N SER A 38 -20.65 0.48 0.64
CA SER A 38 -20.25 0.36 -0.76
C SER A 38 -18.79 0.70 -0.94
N GLN A 39 -17.99 -0.23 -1.44
CA GLN A 39 -16.58 -0.01 -1.78
C GLN A 39 -16.40 0.76 -3.10
N ALA A 40 -17.49 0.98 -3.85
CA ALA A 40 -17.45 1.63 -5.15
C ALA A 40 -16.77 3.02 -5.16
N PRO A 41 -16.99 3.91 -4.18
CA PRO A 41 -16.30 5.20 -4.15
C PRO A 41 -14.77 5.06 -3.99
N ALA A 42 -14.31 4.10 -3.16
CA ALA A 42 -12.89 3.85 -2.98
C ALA A 42 -12.26 3.25 -4.24
N LEU A 43 -12.93 2.30 -4.88
CA LEU A 43 -12.47 1.71 -6.15
C LEU A 43 -12.38 2.76 -7.25
N LEU A 44 -13.37 3.64 -7.36
CA LEU A 44 -13.36 4.74 -8.32
C LEU A 44 -12.22 5.72 -8.04
N ALA A 45 -12.00 6.08 -6.78
CA ALA A 45 -10.90 6.94 -6.37
C ALA A 45 -9.54 6.32 -6.74
N ILE A 46 -9.35 5.01 -6.48
CA ILE A 46 -8.14 4.27 -6.84
C ILE A 46 -7.96 4.24 -8.36
N ALA A 47 -9.02 3.96 -9.12
CA ALA A 47 -8.96 3.90 -10.58
C ALA A 47 -8.58 5.25 -11.21
N LEU A 48 -9.20 6.35 -10.77
CA LEU A 48 -8.89 7.70 -11.26
C LEU A 48 -7.47 8.12 -10.84
N GLY A 49 -7.10 7.89 -9.58
CA GLY A 49 -5.75 8.16 -9.09
C GLY A 49 -4.70 7.32 -9.83
N GLY A 50 -4.97 6.03 -10.03
CA GLY A 50 -4.09 5.11 -10.75
C GLY A 50 -3.86 5.51 -12.20
N GLY A 51 -4.93 5.90 -12.90
CA GLY A 51 -4.84 6.48 -14.25
C GLY A 51 -3.95 7.72 -14.29
N LEU A 52 -4.16 8.67 -13.36
CA LEU A 52 -3.35 9.87 -13.26
C LEU A 52 -1.87 9.54 -12.98
N GLY A 53 -1.60 8.66 -12.01
CA GLY A 53 -0.24 8.22 -11.69
C GLY A 53 0.45 7.54 -12.86
N ALA A 54 -0.26 6.68 -13.60
CA ALA A 54 0.26 6.01 -14.80
C ALA A 54 0.59 7.01 -15.92
N VAL A 55 -0.24 8.04 -16.13
CA VAL A 55 0.02 9.10 -17.12
C VAL A 55 1.28 9.90 -16.75
N ILE A 56 1.44 10.27 -15.48
CA ILE A 56 2.64 10.98 -15.00
C ILE A 56 3.89 10.12 -15.17
N ARG A 57 3.83 8.84 -14.83
CA ARG A 57 4.92 7.89 -15.05
C ARG A 57 5.27 7.75 -16.54
N TYR A 58 4.26 7.59 -17.38
CA TYR A 58 4.47 7.54 -18.84
C TYR A 58 5.14 8.81 -19.34
N GLY A 59 4.68 9.97 -18.90
CA GLY A 59 5.33 11.25 -19.21
C GLY A 59 6.81 11.27 -18.82
N ALA A 60 7.16 10.74 -17.64
CA ALA A 60 8.55 10.65 -17.21
C ALA A 60 9.39 9.77 -18.15
N THR A 61 8.86 8.64 -18.63
CA THR A 61 9.58 7.77 -19.59
C THR A 61 9.74 8.38 -20.97
N VAL A 62 8.79 9.21 -21.39
CA VAL A 62 8.87 9.95 -22.66
C VAL A 62 9.88 11.10 -22.57
N LEU A 63 9.90 11.84 -21.45
CA LEU A 63 10.79 12.98 -21.24
C LEU A 63 12.24 12.56 -20.96
N TRP A 64 12.42 11.41 -20.37
CA TRP A 64 13.73 10.85 -20.06
C TRP A 64 13.80 9.38 -20.49
N PRO A 65 13.92 9.11 -21.80
CA PRO A 65 13.99 7.76 -22.34
C PRO A 65 15.29 7.07 -21.91
N THR A 66 15.18 5.78 -21.57
CA THR A 66 16.34 4.94 -21.28
C THR A 66 16.81 4.31 -22.59
N PRO A 67 18.08 4.51 -23.02
CA PRO A 67 18.62 3.85 -24.22
C PRO A 67 18.70 2.32 -24.02
N ASP A 68 18.51 1.57 -25.11
CA ASP A 68 18.56 0.11 -25.09
C ASP A 68 19.87 -0.41 -24.50
N GLY A 69 19.78 -1.41 -23.63
CA GLY A 69 20.93 -2.03 -22.96
C GLY A 69 21.64 -1.17 -21.90
N SER A 70 21.14 0.06 -21.65
CA SER A 70 21.64 0.91 -20.57
C SER A 70 20.95 0.60 -19.23
N PHE A 71 21.51 1.17 -18.15
CA PHE A 71 20.88 1.06 -16.83
C PHE A 71 19.57 1.90 -16.80
N PRO A 72 18.42 1.35 -16.30
CA PRO A 72 17.11 2.00 -16.36
C PRO A 72 16.93 3.08 -15.28
N TRP A 73 17.66 4.20 -15.42
CA TRP A 73 17.65 5.31 -14.47
C TRP A 73 16.26 5.92 -14.27
N THR A 74 15.48 6.04 -15.34
CA THR A 74 14.15 6.64 -15.30
C THR A 74 13.22 5.86 -14.40
N ILE A 75 13.17 4.54 -14.54
CA ILE A 75 12.32 3.67 -13.70
C ILE A 75 12.83 3.62 -12.27
N LEU A 76 14.14 3.60 -12.05
CA LEU A 76 14.72 3.72 -10.70
C LEU A 76 14.23 5.00 -10.01
N VAL A 77 14.40 6.16 -10.67
CA VAL A 77 14.02 7.47 -10.10
C VAL A 77 12.52 7.55 -9.85
N VAL A 78 11.68 7.10 -10.79
CA VAL A 78 10.23 7.04 -10.64
C VAL A 78 9.85 6.23 -9.38
N ASN A 79 10.42 5.05 -9.21
CA ASN A 79 10.12 4.21 -8.04
C ASN A 79 10.64 4.83 -6.73
N VAL A 80 11.84 5.39 -6.72
CA VAL A 80 12.41 6.05 -5.53
C VAL A 80 11.59 7.28 -5.13
N VAL A 81 11.25 8.15 -6.10
CA VAL A 81 10.42 9.34 -5.84
C VAL A 81 9.03 8.96 -5.36
N GLY A 82 8.40 7.97 -6.02
CA GLY A 82 7.10 7.47 -5.59
C GLY A 82 7.10 6.87 -4.19
N CYS A 83 8.13 6.09 -3.84
CA CYS A 83 8.31 5.53 -2.50
C CYS A 83 8.58 6.61 -1.45
N ALA A 84 9.40 7.62 -1.77
CA ALA A 84 9.61 8.76 -0.88
C ALA A 84 8.30 9.54 -0.65
N ALA A 85 7.56 9.85 -1.72
CA ALA A 85 6.26 10.51 -1.63
C ALA A 85 5.24 9.69 -0.82
N MET A 86 5.24 8.36 -0.94
CA MET A 86 4.43 7.46 -0.12
C MET A 86 4.82 7.57 1.36
N GLY A 87 6.11 7.59 1.67
CA GLY A 87 6.61 7.77 3.03
C GLY A 87 6.16 9.08 3.66
N VAL A 88 6.27 10.18 2.91
CA VAL A 88 5.78 11.51 3.33
C VAL A 88 4.26 11.48 3.53
N LEU A 89 3.51 11.00 2.54
CA LEU A 89 2.05 10.97 2.58
C LEU A 89 1.54 10.20 3.81
N MET A 90 2.06 9.01 4.06
CA MET A 90 1.63 8.18 5.19
C MET A 90 1.99 8.82 6.53
N ALA A 91 3.17 9.43 6.64
CA ALA A 91 3.56 10.15 7.85
C ALA A 91 2.64 11.36 8.11
N LEU A 92 2.33 12.15 7.08
CA LEU A 92 1.43 13.31 7.21
C LEU A 92 0.00 12.89 7.59
N LEU A 93 -0.55 11.86 6.94
CA LEU A 93 -1.90 11.36 7.23
C LEU A 93 -2.02 10.72 8.61
N THR A 94 -0.91 10.28 9.19
CA THR A 94 -0.90 9.69 10.54
C THR A 94 -0.65 10.73 11.62
N GLU A 95 0.29 11.65 11.40
CA GLU A 95 0.77 12.57 12.44
C GLU A 95 0.05 13.94 12.40
N VAL A 96 -0.29 14.42 11.21
CA VAL A 96 -0.78 15.80 11.02
C VAL A 96 -2.27 15.83 10.72
N TRP A 97 -2.72 14.91 9.91
CA TRP A 97 -4.12 14.90 9.44
C TRP A 97 -4.79 13.53 9.58
N PRO A 98 -4.95 13.03 10.82
CA PRO A 98 -5.56 11.73 11.08
C PRO A 98 -7.03 11.65 10.63
N GLU A 99 -7.74 12.79 10.63
CA GLU A 99 -9.13 12.92 10.19
C GLU A 99 -9.27 13.23 8.69
N ALA A 100 -8.23 12.95 7.88
CA ALA A 100 -8.30 13.13 6.43
C ALA A 100 -9.53 12.42 5.84
N PRO A 101 -10.17 12.97 4.79
CA PRO A 101 -11.29 12.34 4.13
C PRO A 101 -10.98 10.89 3.77
N ARG A 102 -11.96 9.99 3.94
CA ARG A 102 -11.79 8.54 3.75
C ARG A 102 -11.17 8.15 2.40
N LEU A 103 -11.41 8.96 1.35
CA LEU A 103 -10.91 8.71 0.01
C LEU A 103 -9.47 9.21 -0.23
N THR A 104 -8.88 10.00 0.68
CA THR A 104 -7.53 10.55 0.51
C THR A 104 -6.47 9.45 0.41
N ARG A 105 -6.50 8.47 1.30
CA ARG A 105 -5.57 7.33 1.26
C ARG A 105 -5.77 6.46 0.01
N PRO A 106 -6.99 6.02 -0.34
CA PRO A 106 -7.24 5.30 -1.59
C PRO A 106 -6.81 6.08 -2.84
N PHE A 107 -7.19 7.35 -2.95
CA PHE A 107 -6.88 8.16 -4.12
C PHE A 107 -5.38 8.46 -4.28
N LEU A 108 -4.75 9.07 -3.26
CA LEU A 108 -3.34 9.47 -3.34
C LEU A 108 -2.39 8.29 -3.18
N GLY A 109 -2.60 7.44 -2.17
CA GLY A 109 -1.69 6.33 -1.85
C GLY A 109 -1.81 5.20 -2.87
N THR A 110 -2.91 4.47 -2.84
CA THR A 110 -3.12 3.30 -3.72
C THR A 110 -3.30 3.72 -5.18
N GLY A 111 -4.02 4.81 -5.44
CA GLY A 111 -4.24 5.32 -6.78
C GLY A 111 -2.98 6.01 -7.32
N VAL A 112 -2.78 7.29 -7.03
CA VAL A 112 -1.75 8.12 -7.69
C VAL A 112 -0.36 7.54 -7.51
N LEU A 113 0.08 7.28 -6.29
CA LEU A 113 1.44 6.77 -6.04
C LEU A 113 1.60 5.31 -6.46
N GLY A 114 0.56 4.47 -6.30
CA GLY A 114 0.55 3.10 -6.82
C GLY A 114 0.58 3.04 -8.35
N GLY A 115 -0.13 3.95 -9.04
CA GLY A 115 -0.08 4.07 -10.51
C GLY A 115 1.21 4.73 -11.02
N PHE A 116 1.83 5.61 -10.24
CA PHE A 116 3.09 6.27 -10.58
C PHE A 116 4.27 5.31 -10.49
N THR A 117 4.38 4.51 -9.43
CA THR A 117 5.41 3.46 -9.30
C THR A 117 5.11 2.26 -10.20
N THR A 118 6.12 1.47 -10.53
CA THR A 118 5.94 0.28 -11.36
C THR A 118 6.86 -0.85 -10.97
N PHE A 119 6.29 -2.03 -10.80
CA PHE A 119 7.04 -3.27 -10.70
C PHE A 119 7.20 -3.95 -12.07
N SER A 120 6.17 -3.87 -12.93
CA SER A 120 6.18 -4.57 -14.21
C SER A 120 7.26 -4.02 -15.16
N THR A 121 7.35 -2.70 -15.32
CA THR A 121 8.40 -2.09 -16.17
C THR A 121 9.79 -2.42 -15.65
N TYR A 122 10.00 -2.30 -14.34
CA TYR A 122 11.24 -2.69 -13.68
C TYR A 122 11.62 -4.16 -13.95
N ALA A 123 10.65 -5.08 -13.87
CA ALA A 123 10.89 -6.51 -14.13
C ALA A 123 11.27 -6.75 -15.62
N VAL A 124 10.61 -6.06 -16.54
CA VAL A 124 10.94 -6.11 -17.98
C VAL A 124 12.35 -5.55 -18.25
N ASP A 125 12.72 -4.43 -17.62
CA ASP A 125 14.08 -3.86 -17.75
C ASP A 125 15.15 -4.85 -17.29
N VAL A 126 14.93 -5.52 -16.14
CA VAL A 126 15.83 -6.56 -15.61
C VAL A 126 15.93 -7.72 -16.59
N GLN A 127 14.82 -8.21 -17.13
CA GLN A 127 14.81 -9.29 -18.11
C GLN A 127 15.56 -8.90 -19.39
N THR A 128 15.30 -7.71 -19.92
CA THR A 128 15.96 -7.21 -21.15
C THR A 128 17.49 -7.12 -20.95
N LEU A 129 17.97 -6.74 -19.77
CA LEU A 129 19.39 -6.72 -19.46
C LEU A 129 20.00 -8.11 -19.36
N PHE A 130 19.25 -9.11 -18.87
CA PHE A 130 19.68 -10.51 -18.86
C PHE A 130 19.77 -11.06 -20.29
N ASP A 131 18.74 -10.88 -21.10
CA ASP A 131 18.67 -11.35 -22.49
C ASP A 131 19.73 -10.69 -23.36
N GLY A 132 20.07 -9.41 -23.07
CA GLY A 132 21.17 -8.66 -23.69
C GLY A 132 22.57 -9.04 -23.21
N GLY A 133 22.73 -10.14 -22.44
CA GLY A 133 24.03 -10.63 -21.97
C GLY A 133 24.71 -9.77 -20.90
N SER A 134 23.94 -8.96 -20.16
CA SER A 134 24.45 -8.06 -19.11
C SER A 134 23.95 -8.46 -17.70
N PRO A 135 24.20 -9.69 -17.21
CA PRO A 135 23.63 -10.17 -15.93
C PRO A 135 24.06 -9.34 -14.73
N GLY A 136 25.27 -8.77 -14.73
CA GLY A 136 25.72 -7.88 -13.65
C GLY A 136 24.88 -6.60 -13.55
N ARG A 137 24.49 -6.01 -14.70
CA ARG A 137 23.60 -4.84 -14.72
C ARG A 137 22.20 -5.23 -14.31
N ALA A 138 21.70 -6.38 -14.76
CA ALA A 138 20.40 -6.90 -14.37
C ALA A 138 20.28 -7.09 -12.85
N LEU A 139 21.24 -7.76 -12.23
CA LEU A 139 21.31 -7.93 -10.78
C LEU A 139 21.51 -6.61 -10.04
N GLY A 140 22.32 -5.70 -10.59
CA GLY A 140 22.47 -4.34 -10.07
C GLY A 140 21.15 -3.57 -10.06
N THR A 141 20.40 -3.59 -11.17
CA THR A 141 19.06 -2.99 -11.27
C THR A 141 18.10 -3.59 -10.26
N LEU A 142 18.10 -4.94 -10.14
CA LEU A 142 17.25 -5.67 -9.22
C LEU A 142 17.51 -5.22 -7.76
N SER A 143 18.76 -5.28 -7.33
CA SER A 143 19.11 -5.00 -5.93
C SER A 143 19.02 -3.51 -5.60
N LEU A 144 19.52 -2.64 -6.48
CA LEU A 144 19.57 -1.19 -6.24
C LEU A 144 18.17 -0.59 -6.18
N THR A 145 17.28 -0.99 -7.09
CA THR A 145 15.91 -0.43 -7.10
C THR A 145 15.16 -0.77 -5.82
N VAL A 146 15.23 -2.03 -5.37
CA VAL A 146 14.57 -2.46 -4.13
C VAL A 146 15.18 -1.75 -2.92
N ALA A 147 16.52 -1.76 -2.80
CA ALA A 147 17.19 -1.13 -1.67
C ALA A 147 16.93 0.39 -1.62
N ALA A 148 17.01 1.08 -2.76
CA ALA A 148 16.76 2.50 -2.85
C ALA A 148 15.30 2.87 -2.55
N ALA A 149 14.33 2.08 -3.04
CA ALA A 149 12.90 2.28 -2.75
C ALA A 149 12.59 2.11 -1.26
N LEU A 150 13.13 1.06 -0.62
CA LEU A 150 12.96 0.82 0.82
C LEU A 150 13.63 1.93 1.65
N ALA A 151 14.84 2.34 1.28
CA ALA A 151 15.52 3.45 1.93
C ALA A 151 14.74 4.77 1.76
N ALA A 152 14.19 5.03 0.58
CA ALA A 152 13.41 6.22 0.28
C ALA A 152 12.12 6.31 1.12
N VAL A 153 11.31 5.24 1.16
CA VAL A 153 10.07 5.25 1.95
C VAL A 153 10.35 5.34 3.45
N SER A 154 11.34 4.62 3.95
CA SER A 154 11.71 4.62 5.37
C SER A 154 12.30 5.97 5.79
N GLY A 155 13.27 6.48 5.00
CA GLY A 155 13.92 7.75 5.26
C GLY A 155 12.94 8.94 5.18
N ALA A 156 12.10 8.99 4.15
CA ALA A 156 11.09 10.03 4.01
C ALA A 156 10.06 10.00 5.13
N SER A 157 9.59 8.82 5.54
CA SER A 157 8.69 8.67 6.68
C SER A 157 9.33 9.14 7.98
N TRP A 158 10.57 8.74 8.23
CA TRP A 158 11.31 9.14 9.44
C TRP A 158 11.56 10.64 9.48
N LEU A 159 12.02 11.25 8.39
CA LEU A 159 12.27 12.69 8.28
C LEU A 159 10.99 13.49 8.53
N THR A 160 9.89 13.11 7.89
CA THR A 160 8.60 13.80 8.04
C THR A 160 8.10 13.72 9.48
N ARG A 161 8.14 12.54 10.11
CA ARG A 161 7.75 12.39 11.52
C ARG A 161 8.64 13.20 12.46
N SER A 162 9.95 13.22 12.21
CA SER A 162 10.90 13.99 13.00
C SER A 162 10.62 15.49 12.90
N ALA A 163 10.40 16.01 11.68
CA ALA A 163 10.06 17.40 11.45
C ALA A 163 8.75 17.82 12.16
N VAL A 164 7.72 16.98 12.09
CA VAL A 164 6.43 17.24 12.76
C VAL A 164 6.61 17.28 14.29
N ARG A 165 7.40 16.37 14.86
CA ARG A 165 7.66 16.35 16.32
C ARG A 165 8.41 17.59 16.79
N LEU A 166 9.42 18.02 16.05
CA LEU A 166 10.19 19.23 16.38
C LEU A 166 9.30 20.48 16.34
N GLY A 167 8.49 20.66 15.29
CA GLY A 167 7.56 21.79 15.20
C GLY A 167 6.52 21.82 16.32
N ARG A 168 6.06 20.66 16.81
CA ARG A 168 5.15 20.60 17.97
C ARG A 168 5.85 20.96 19.28
N ALA A 169 7.12 20.61 19.45
CA ALA A 169 7.89 20.96 20.65
C ALA A 169 8.12 22.48 20.74
N GLU A 170 8.44 23.14 19.62
CA GLU A 170 8.60 24.59 19.57
C GLU A 170 7.29 25.36 19.83
N GLY A 171 6.17 24.89 19.26
CA GLY A 171 4.86 25.50 19.48
C GLY A 171 4.31 25.33 20.90
N SER A 172 4.85 24.41 21.71
CA SER A 172 4.49 24.21 23.12
C SER A 172 5.28 25.11 24.07
N LEU A 173 6.32 25.79 23.60
CA LEU A 173 7.19 26.66 24.38
C LEU A 173 6.88 28.17 24.17
N ALA A 174 6.02 28.50 23.20
CA ALA A 174 5.57 29.83 22.87
C ALA A 174 4.16 30.11 23.42
#